data_74a6d6f0cd13f9f0bb895a9d65a6d47d
#
_entry.id   74a6d6f0cd13f9f0bb895a9d65a6d47d
#
_cell.length_a   1.000
_cell.length_b   1.000
_cell.length_c   1.000
_cell.angle_alpha   90.00
_cell.angle_beta   90.00
_cell.angle_gamma   90.00
#
_symmetry.space_group_name_H-M   'P 1'
#
loop_
_entity.id
_entity.type
_entity.pdbx_description
1 polymer ?
#
loop_
_entity_poly.entity_id
_entity_poly.type
_entity_poly.pdbx_seq_one_letter_code
_entity_poly.pdbx_strand_id
1 'polypeptide(L)'
;RNNVSMELNLLLKQDKVIKIIGRPVLFMDKSSLEEKLGRALEKGPLEVKSIDKIINTSNGSDKKRSPFDNLIGSKTGLKNQVEQAKAAILYPPNGLHTLIIGQTGVGKTLFANMMYNYARYVKRFNENSPLVVFNCADYYNNPQLLISHIFGHIRGAFTGADTEKEGLVEKANGGMLFLDEIHRLPPEGQEMMFYFMDTGTYNRLGETERKRKSNVFIVGATTEDPDSTLLNTFVRRIPIIISIPSLNERPAEDRINMLKYLLANEAHRINKPIKIESDAVKAIIGSISYGNIGQMKSNIQLICARGFLNSIQNDECVEIDFKSLPSDIKSGLFSLAARRDEVEEISKYIDSQIVVTPEGYKVLIDNDFYEPPFNLYKIIEDKAAILKDEGLDEESIKKFITTDINVHIKGFYDKFKDNDKNREKILKIVDKDILEFAESIKVLVEKRLNKKFSDRFLYALSLHLSAFFKRIESNRPLKYTNISSTIKDNPREYKVSLEIKSLIEDKYSIVVPKIEVIYLTLLLSSIQEDQNDGHVAIMVAAHGGSTATSMVNVAKKLLGDCAICAIDMPLDVNPQSVLDRMIKE
;
A
#
# COMPACT_ATOMS: atom_id res chain seq x y z
N ARG A 1 -18.41 -18.69 -21.02
CA ARG A 1 -18.00 -17.31 -20.64
C ARG A 1 -17.99 -16.37 -21.84
N ASN A 2 -17.47 -16.75 -23.01
CA ASN A 2 -17.40 -15.87 -24.18
C ASN A 2 -18.76 -15.41 -24.69
N ASN A 3 -19.79 -16.28 -24.70
CA ASN A 3 -21.13 -15.94 -25.18
C ASN A 3 -21.83 -14.88 -24.32
N VAL A 4 -21.72 -14.98 -22.99
CA VAL A 4 -22.31 -14.02 -22.06
C VAL A 4 -21.71 -12.61 -22.23
N SER A 5 -20.39 -12.53 -22.40
CA SER A 5 -19.71 -11.24 -22.62
C SER A 5 -20.10 -10.60 -23.95
N MET A 6 -20.31 -11.39 -24.99
CA MET A 6 -20.80 -10.90 -26.30
C MET A 6 -22.23 -10.36 -26.18
N GLU A 7 -23.10 -11.05 -25.46
CA GLU A 7 -24.49 -10.67 -25.28
C GLU A 7 -24.63 -9.40 -24.43
N LEU A 8 -23.85 -9.27 -23.35
CA LEU A 8 -23.80 -8.06 -22.54
C LEU A 8 -23.28 -6.83 -23.31
N ASN A 9 -22.29 -7.00 -24.18
CA ASN A 9 -21.83 -5.92 -25.06
C ASN A 9 -22.86 -5.57 -26.15
N LEU A 10 -23.70 -6.50 -26.59
CA LEU A 10 -24.81 -6.25 -27.50
C LEU A 10 -25.92 -5.43 -26.81
N LEU A 11 -26.26 -5.77 -25.57
CA LEU A 11 -27.20 -5.02 -24.74
C LEU A 11 -26.68 -3.60 -24.44
N LEU A 12 -25.37 -3.42 -24.27
CA LEU A 12 -24.74 -2.11 -24.12
C LEU A 12 -24.95 -1.25 -25.40
N LYS A 13 -24.75 -1.83 -26.57
CA LYS A 13 -25.02 -1.13 -27.86
C LYS A 13 -26.48 -0.80 -28.05
N GLN A 14 -27.39 -1.60 -27.47
CA GLN A 14 -28.84 -1.37 -27.49
C GLN A 14 -29.31 -0.39 -26.41
N ASP A 15 -28.39 0.22 -25.67
CA ASP A 15 -28.69 1.18 -24.60
C ASP A 15 -29.50 0.60 -23.43
N LYS A 16 -29.43 -0.73 -23.23
CA LYS A 16 -30.17 -1.43 -22.17
C LYS A 16 -29.37 -1.60 -20.90
N VAL A 17 -28.05 -1.64 -21.01
CA VAL A 17 -27.15 -1.79 -19.85
C VAL A 17 -26.05 -0.72 -19.87
N ILE A 18 -25.53 -0.45 -18.69
CA ILE A 18 -24.38 0.42 -18.46
C ILE A 18 -23.19 -0.47 -18.16
N LYS A 19 -22.01 -0.13 -18.71
CA LYS A 19 -20.77 -0.85 -18.46
C LYS A 19 -19.86 -0.04 -17.54
N ILE A 20 -19.45 -0.63 -16.43
CA ILE A 20 -18.50 -0.06 -15.50
C ILE A 20 -17.13 -0.68 -15.78
N ILE A 21 -16.18 0.16 -16.20
CA ILE A 21 -14.84 -0.26 -16.59
C ILE A 21 -14.02 -0.52 -15.33
N GLY A 22 -13.69 -1.79 -15.08
CA GLY A 22 -12.89 -2.22 -13.92
C GLY A 22 -12.39 -3.66 -14.09
N ARG A 23 -11.82 -4.21 -13.04
CA ARG A 23 -11.49 -5.64 -12.96
C ARG A 23 -12.11 -6.20 -11.67
N PRO A 24 -13.22 -6.96 -11.79
CA PRO A 24 -13.94 -7.35 -13.03
C PRO A 24 -14.72 -6.19 -13.67
N VAL A 25 -15.05 -6.34 -14.95
CA VAL A 25 -15.98 -5.45 -15.64
C VAL A 25 -17.40 -5.77 -15.16
N LEU A 26 -18.18 -4.74 -14.78
CA LEU A 26 -19.55 -4.89 -14.31
C LEU A 26 -20.52 -4.32 -15.34
N PHE A 27 -21.68 -4.97 -15.49
CA PHE A 27 -22.79 -4.49 -16.29
C PHE A 27 -24.02 -4.33 -15.42
N MET A 28 -24.76 -3.25 -15.62
CA MET A 28 -25.94 -2.91 -14.82
C MET A 28 -27.10 -2.53 -15.73
N ASP A 29 -28.31 -2.96 -15.39
CA ASP A 29 -29.50 -2.58 -16.12
C ASP A 29 -29.76 -1.08 -16.03
N LYS A 30 -29.92 -0.43 -17.20
CA LYS A 30 -30.04 1.03 -17.30
C LYS A 30 -31.39 1.54 -16.79
N SER A 31 -32.46 0.88 -17.17
CA SER A 31 -33.84 1.28 -16.82
C SER A 31 -34.07 1.19 -15.29
N SER A 32 -33.60 0.13 -14.67
CA SER A 32 -33.69 -0.04 -13.20
C SER A 32 -32.85 0.99 -12.45
N LEU A 33 -31.73 1.42 -13.03
CA LEU A 33 -30.93 2.49 -12.41
C LEU A 33 -31.60 3.85 -12.58
N GLU A 34 -32.20 4.14 -13.74
CA GLU A 34 -32.98 5.37 -14.01
C GLU A 34 -34.17 5.49 -13.05
N GLU A 35 -34.90 4.40 -12.83
CA GLU A 35 -36.03 4.36 -11.89
C GLU A 35 -35.55 4.71 -10.44
N LYS A 36 -34.43 4.15 -10.02
CA LYS A 36 -33.86 4.44 -8.69
C LYS A 36 -33.30 5.84 -8.55
N LEU A 37 -32.74 6.39 -9.62
CA LEU A 37 -32.22 7.76 -9.62
C LEU A 37 -33.34 8.79 -9.85
N GLY A 38 -34.55 8.36 -10.22
CA GLY A 38 -35.71 9.23 -10.52
C GLY A 38 -35.47 10.12 -11.75
N ARG A 39 -34.61 9.70 -12.70
CA ARG A 39 -34.27 10.45 -13.91
C ARG A 39 -33.76 9.55 -15.04
N ALA A 40 -33.94 10.00 -16.27
CA ALA A 40 -33.32 9.37 -17.42
C ALA A 40 -31.82 9.69 -17.51
N LEU A 41 -31.04 8.70 -17.94
CA LEU A 41 -29.63 8.84 -18.24
C LEU A 41 -29.41 9.19 -19.71
N GLU A 42 -28.23 9.63 -20.08
CA GLU A 42 -27.88 9.94 -21.46
C GLU A 42 -28.17 8.76 -22.39
N LYS A 43 -28.75 9.07 -23.57
CA LYS A 43 -29.03 8.04 -24.57
C LYS A 43 -27.74 7.58 -25.24
N GLY A 44 -27.61 6.26 -25.39
CA GLY A 44 -26.48 5.61 -26.06
C GLY A 44 -25.64 4.73 -25.15
N PRO A 45 -24.62 4.02 -25.68
CA PRO A 45 -23.78 3.12 -24.94
C PRO A 45 -23.02 3.87 -23.85
N LEU A 46 -23.37 3.66 -22.58
CA LEU A 46 -22.77 4.35 -21.46
C LEU A 46 -21.67 3.48 -20.83
N GLU A 47 -20.42 3.89 -21.00
CA GLU A 47 -19.25 3.29 -20.33
C GLU A 47 -18.68 4.28 -19.32
N VAL A 48 -18.60 3.88 -18.05
CA VAL A 48 -18.15 4.75 -16.97
C VAL A 48 -17.01 4.10 -16.19
N LYS A 49 -16.11 4.93 -15.67
CA LYS A 49 -15.02 4.46 -14.79
C LYS A 49 -15.43 4.39 -13.31
N SER A 50 -16.55 4.98 -12.93
CA SER A 50 -17.09 4.96 -11.57
C SER A 50 -18.59 5.25 -11.61
N ILE A 51 -19.35 4.56 -10.74
CA ILE A 51 -20.80 4.76 -10.56
C ILE A 51 -21.10 6.18 -10.04
N ASP A 52 -20.20 6.76 -9.25
CA ASP A 52 -20.36 8.12 -8.71
C ASP A 52 -20.51 9.18 -9.81
N LYS A 53 -19.92 8.96 -10.99
CA LYS A 53 -20.10 9.86 -12.13
C LYS A 53 -21.55 9.90 -12.60
N ILE A 54 -22.27 8.78 -12.50
CA ILE A 54 -23.69 8.70 -12.87
C ILE A 54 -24.56 9.37 -11.82
N ILE A 55 -24.23 9.18 -10.54
CA ILE A 55 -25.03 9.70 -9.40
C ILE A 55 -24.85 11.22 -9.27
N ASN A 56 -23.62 11.72 -9.43
CA ASN A 56 -23.26 13.12 -9.12
C ASN A 56 -23.53 14.13 -10.25
N THR A 57 -23.97 13.69 -11.45
CA THR A 57 -24.33 14.61 -12.55
C THR A 57 -25.65 15.38 -12.30
N SER A 58 -26.28 15.26 -11.13
CA SER A 58 -27.62 15.78 -10.87
C SER A 58 -27.75 16.89 -9.82
N ASN A 59 -26.67 17.30 -9.13
CA ASN A 59 -26.81 18.35 -8.11
C ASN A 59 -25.81 19.50 -8.36
N GLY A 60 -26.26 20.54 -9.03
CA GLY A 60 -25.72 21.87 -8.83
C GLY A 60 -25.91 22.25 -7.36
N SER A 61 -24.87 22.69 -6.68
CA SER A 61 -24.77 23.16 -5.29
C SER A 61 -24.86 22.07 -4.20
N ASP A 62 -23.75 21.85 -3.55
CA ASP A 62 -23.40 20.92 -2.46
C ASP A 62 -23.02 19.50 -2.92
N LYS A 63 -21.78 19.32 -3.29
CA LYS A 63 -21.13 18.00 -3.45
C LYS A 63 -21.05 17.30 -2.09
N LYS A 64 -22.12 16.63 -1.66
CA LYS A 64 -22.04 15.66 -0.56
C LYS A 64 -21.07 14.55 -1.03
N ARG A 65 -19.92 14.45 -0.38
CA ARG A 65 -18.91 13.42 -0.67
C ARG A 65 -19.51 12.04 -0.43
N SER A 66 -19.20 11.09 -1.32
CA SER A 66 -19.59 9.70 -1.12
C SER A 66 -18.95 9.15 0.17
N PRO A 67 -19.65 8.32 0.97
CA PRO A 67 -19.06 7.70 2.15
C PRO A 67 -17.75 6.94 1.85
N PHE A 68 -17.64 6.32 0.68
CA PHE A 68 -16.41 5.66 0.24
C PHE A 68 -15.24 6.60 -0.04
N ASP A 69 -15.48 7.91 -0.25
CA ASP A 69 -14.38 8.87 -0.43
C ASP A 69 -13.52 9.04 0.83
N ASN A 70 -14.05 8.67 2.00
CA ASN A 70 -13.33 8.67 3.26
C ASN A 70 -12.54 7.38 3.51
N LEU A 71 -12.69 6.37 2.65
CA LEU A 71 -11.96 5.11 2.76
C LEU A 71 -10.59 5.24 2.09
N ILE A 72 -9.54 5.04 2.88
CA ILE A 72 -8.15 5.04 2.36
C ILE A 72 -8.02 3.92 1.34
N GLY A 73 -7.51 4.26 0.15
CA GLY A 73 -7.39 3.31 -0.96
C GLY A 73 -8.62 3.24 -1.87
N SER A 74 -9.70 3.98 -1.60
CA SER A 74 -10.93 3.93 -2.42
C SER A 74 -10.71 4.27 -3.90
N LYS A 75 -9.68 5.06 -4.21
CA LYS A 75 -9.31 5.47 -5.58
C LYS A 75 -8.12 4.70 -6.14
N THR A 76 -7.44 3.92 -5.32
CA THR A 76 -6.20 3.20 -5.59
C THR A 76 -6.36 1.70 -5.34
N GLY A 77 -5.83 1.17 -4.26
CA GLY A 77 -5.80 -0.27 -3.97
C GLY A 77 -7.16 -0.93 -3.75
N LEU A 78 -8.18 -0.19 -3.32
CA LEU A 78 -9.54 -0.70 -3.08
C LEU A 78 -10.56 -0.23 -4.13
N LYS A 79 -10.13 0.40 -5.22
CA LYS A 79 -11.03 0.96 -6.22
C LYS A 79 -12.00 -0.06 -6.80
N ASN A 80 -11.52 -1.24 -7.16
CA ASN A 80 -12.36 -2.29 -7.73
C ASN A 80 -13.38 -2.83 -6.73
N GLN A 81 -12.97 -3.00 -5.47
CA GLN A 81 -13.81 -3.46 -4.37
C GLN A 81 -14.93 -2.46 -4.08
N VAL A 82 -14.59 -1.17 -4.10
CA VAL A 82 -15.58 -0.09 -3.92
C VAL A 82 -16.60 -0.08 -5.05
N GLU A 83 -16.19 -0.23 -6.31
CA GLU A 83 -17.11 -0.27 -7.43
C GLU A 83 -18.00 -1.53 -7.40
N GLN A 84 -17.47 -2.69 -7.00
CA GLN A 84 -18.26 -3.90 -6.76
C GLN A 84 -19.31 -3.69 -5.65
N ALA A 85 -18.91 -3.07 -4.53
CA ALA A 85 -19.81 -2.78 -3.43
C ALA A 85 -20.94 -1.81 -3.84
N LYS A 86 -20.61 -0.75 -4.58
CA LYS A 86 -21.61 0.19 -5.12
C LYS A 86 -22.59 -0.53 -6.07
N ALA A 87 -22.08 -1.37 -6.96
CA ALA A 87 -22.92 -2.15 -7.87
C ALA A 87 -23.84 -3.10 -7.10
N ALA A 88 -23.33 -3.82 -6.09
CA ALA A 88 -24.11 -4.69 -5.24
C ALA A 88 -25.26 -3.95 -4.55
N ILE A 89 -25.01 -2.77 -4.04
CA ILE A 89 -25.99 -1.94 -3.34
C ILE A 89 -27.05 -1.40 -4.30
N LEU A 90 -26.67 -0.95 -5.48
CA LEU A 90 -27.58 -0.32 -6.43
C LEU A 90 -28.38 -1.31 -7.27
N TYR A 91 -28.03 -2.60 -7.24
CA TYR A 91 -28.72 -3.60 -8.07
C TYR A 91 -30.18 -3.79 -7.62
N PRO A 92 -31.18 -3.68 -8.55
CA PRO A 92 -32.58 -3.81 -8.22
C PRO A 92 -32.99 -5.30 -8.04
N PRO A 93 -34.07 -5.60 -7.29
CA PRO A 93 -34.87 -4.67 -6.50
C PRO A 93 -34.27 -4.38 -5.12
N ASN A 94 -33.56 -5.36 -4.51
CA ASN A 94 -33.11 -5.30 -3.11
C ASN A 94 -31.60 -5.35 -2.93
N GLY A 95 -30.80 -5.10 -4.00
CA GLY A 95 -29.35 -5.28 -4.05
C GLY A 95 -28.96 -6.76 -4.14
N LEU A 96 -27.69 -7.03 -4.21
CA LEU A 96 -27.14 -8.37 -4.28
C LEU A 96 -26.42 -8.70 -2.99
N HIS A 97 -26.84 -9.78 -2.34
CA HIS A 97 -26.13 -10.30 -1.17
C HIS A 97 -24.64 -10.45 -1.48
N THR A 98 -23.80 -10.09 -0.53
CA THR A 98 -22.38 -9.89 -0.78
C THR A 98 -21.57 -10.69 0.26
N LEU A 99 -20.49 -11.33 -0.20
CA LEU A 99 -19.47 -11.95 0.64
C LEU A 99 -18.17 -11.15 0.55
N ILE A 100 -17.64 -10.71 1.68
CA ILE A 100 -16.36 -10.03 1.78
C ILE A 100 -15.31 -11.03 2.25
N ILE A 101 -14.28 -11.26 1.44
CA ILE A 101 -13.17 -12.15 1.75
C ILE A 101 -11.92 -11.33 2.04
N GLY A 102 -11.12 -11.77 2.98
CA GLY A 102 -9.80 -11.18 3.24
C GLY A 102 -9.24 -11.61 4.59
N GLN A 103 -7.94 -11.48 4.73
CA GLN A 103 -7.22 -11.83 5.95
C GLN A 103 -7.75 -11.06 7.17
N THR A 104 -7.40 -11.55 8.36
CA THR A 104 -7.68 -10.82 9.60
C THR A 104 -7.05 -9.43 9.58
N GLY A 105 -7.80 -8.43 10.05
CA GLY A 105 -7.28 -7.06 10.18
C GLY A 105 -7.21 -6.23 8.90
N VAL A 106 -7.69 -6.72 7.74
CA VAL A 106 -7.70 -5.93 6.47
C VAL A 106 -8.77 -4.85 6.41
N GLY A 107 -9.75 -4.87 7.33
CA GLY A 107 -10.82 -3.87 7.43
C GLY A 107 -12.17 -4.32 6.87
N LYS A 108 -12.49 -5.63 6.85
CA LYS A 108 -13.78 -6.17 6.36
C LYS A 108 -14.99 -5.50 7.01
N THR A 109 -15.00 -5.41 8.34
CA THR A 109 -16.09 -4.77 9.10
C THR A 109 -16.25 -3.29 8.78
N LEU A 110 -15.13 -2.55 8.64
CA LEU A 110 -15.15 -1.14 8.21
C LEU A 110 -15.74 -1.02 6.80
N PHE A 111 -15.36 -1.90 5.89
CA PHE A 111 -15.85 -1.91 4.51
C PHE A 111 -17.36 -2.17 4.47
N ALA A 112 -17.88 -3.11 5.25
CA ALA A 112 -19.31 -3.38 5.40
C ALA A 112 -20.06 -2.15 5.95
N ASN A 113 -19.50 -1.46 6.95
CA ASN A 113 -20.05 -0.19 7.45
C ASN A 113 -20.10 0.89 6.36
N MET A 114 -19.07 0.99 5.51
CA MET A 114 -19.08 1.91 4.36
C MET A 114 -20.16 1.53 3.34
N MET A 115 -20.39 0.23 3.10
CA MET A 115 -21.50 -0.25 2.27
C MET A 115 -22.86 0.20 2.82
N TYR A 116 -23.09 0.05 4.12
CA TYR A 116 -24.32 0.52 4.76
C TYR A 116 -24.49 2.04 4.64
N ASN A 117 -23.46 2.81 4.92
CA ASN A 117 -23.50 4.27 4.80
C ASN A 117 -23.76 4.71 3.35
N TYR A 118 -23.18 4.00 2.38
CA TYR A 118 -23.43 4.26 0.98
C TYR A 118 -24.87 3.92 0.56
N ALA A 119 -25.45 2.83 1.08
CA ALA A 119 -26.86 2.49 0.85
C ALA A 119 -27.82 3.60 1.39
N ARG A 120 -27.48 4.23 2.52
CA ARG A 120 -28.19 5.41 3.02
C ARG A 120 -27.97 6.65 2.14
N TYR A 121 -26.74 6.87 1.71
CA TYR A 121 -26.36 7.99 0.84
C TYR A 121 -27.13 7.98 -0.48
N VAL A 122 -27.30 6.81 -1.11
CA VAL A 122 -28.07 6.64 -2.34
C VAL A 122 -29.57 6.46 -2.09
N LYS A 123 -30.04 6.69 -0.86
CA LYS A 123 -31.45 6.60 -0.43
C LYS A 123 -32.09 5.20 -0.64
N ARG A 124 -31.27 4.17 -0.76
CA ARG A 124 -31.76 2.80 -0.74
C ARG A 124 -32.27 2.40 0.65
N PHE A 125 -31.53 2.78 1.67
CA PHE A 125 -31.94 2.72 3.05
C PHE A 125 -32.45 4.07 3.54
N ASN A 126 -33.48 4.01 4.41
CA ASN A 126 -33.98 5.17 5.10
C ASN A 126 -33.04 5.54 6.28
N GLU A 127 -33.24 6.68 6.89
CA GLU A 127 -32.45 7.10 8.06
C GLU A 127 -32.57 6.13 9.23
N ASN A 128 -33.74 5.49 9.40
CA ASN A 128 -34.05 4.52 10.46
C ASN A 128 -33.77 3.06 10.06
N SER A 129 -33.27 2.76 8.86
CA SER A 129 -32.96 1.40 8.44
C SER A 129 -31.88 0.81 9.36
N PRO A 130 -32.09 -0.39 9.93
CA PRO A 130 -31.17 -0.97 10.89
C PRO A 130 -29.88 -1.47 10.22
N LEU A 131 -28.74 -1.32 10.92
CA LEU A 131 -27.53 -2.07 10.68
C LEU A 131 -27.35 -3.03 11.85
N VAL A 132 -27.50 -4.31 11.59
CA VAL A 132 -27.30 -5.36 12.58
C VAL A 132 -25.96 -6.05 12.29
N VAL A 133 -25.07 -6.04 13.26
CA VAL A 133 -23.73 -6.64 13.18
C VAL A 133 -23.68 -7.84 14.12
N PHE A 134 -23.19 -8.97 13.62
CA PHE A 134 -23.09 -10.19 14.40
C PHE A 134 -21.84 -10.97 14.02
N ASN A 135 -21.08 -11.41 15.03
CA ASN A 135 -19.92 -12.27 14.82
C ASN A 135 -20.31 -13.74 15.10
N CYS A 136 -20.25 -14.57 14.06
CA CYS A 136 -20.61 -15.98 14.18
C CYS A 136 -19.63 -16.77 15.05
N ALA A 137 -18.39 -16.29 15.20
CA ALA A 137 -17.37 -16.96 16.02
C ALA A 137 -17.69 -16.92 17.52
N ASP A 138 -18.46 -15.94 17.99
CA ASP A 138 -18.81 -15.80 19.42
C ASP A 138 -19.64 -16.99 19.94
N TYR A 139 -20.35 -17.69 19.05
CA TYR A 139 -21.25 -18.80 19.38
C TYR A 139 -20.87 -20.10 18.68
N TYR A 140 -19.66 -20.21 18.14
CA TYR A 140 -19.18 -21.36 17.37
C TYR A 140 -19.34 -22.70 18.09
N ASN A 141 -19.15 -22.74 19.41
CA ASN A 141 -19.26 -23.94 20.23
C ASN A 141 -20.72 -24.38 20.52
N ASN A 142 -21.72 -23.57 20.14
CA ASN A 142 -23.14 -23.87 20.32
C ASN A 142 -23.93 -23.56 19.04
N PRO A 143 -23.99 -24.53 18.08
CA PRO A 143 -24.65 -24.33 16.80
C PRO A 143 -26.14 -23.97 16.91
N GLN A 144 -26.88 -24.58 17.85
CA GLN A 144 -28.29 -24.26 18.04
C GLN A 144 -28.51 -22.85 18.54
N LEU A 145 -27.66 -22.38 19.47
CA LEU A 145 -27.73 -21.03 19.98
C LEU A 145 -27.38 -20.02 18.88
N LEU A 146 -26.38 -20.32 18.06
CA LEU A 146 -25.99 -19.49 16.91
C LEU A 146 -27.17 -19.33 15.94
N ILE A 147 -27.81 -20.43 15.51
CA ILE A 147 -28.96 -20.36 14.60
C ILE A 147 -30.14 -19.64 15.27
N SER A 148 -30.37 -19.88 16.55
CA SER A 148 -31.41 -19.22 17.35
C SER A 148 -31.18 -17.69 17.43
N HIS A 149 -29.95 -17.23 17.52
CA HIS A 149 -29.67 -15.79 17.47
C HIS A 149 -30.04 -15.19 16.10
N ILE A 150 -29.69 -15.87 15.02
CA ILE A 150 -29.92 -15.37 13.67
C ILE A 150 -31.41 -15.38 13.30
N PHE A 151 -32.09 -16.50 13.49
CA PHE A 151 -33.48 -16.71 13.03
C PHE A 151 -34.53 -16.56 14.11
N GLY A 152 -34.13 -16.55 15.40
CA GLY A 152 -35.02 -16.58 16.53
C GLY A 152 -35.47 -17.98 16.90
N HIS A 153 -36.24 -18.12 17.98
CA HIS A 153 -36.83 -19.38 18.43
C HIS A 153 -38.18 -19.17 19.08
N ILE A 154 -39.02 -20.20 19.04
CA ILE A 154 -40.24 -20.26 19.83
C ILE A 154 -39.96 -20.93 21.19
N ARG A 155 -40.88 -20.78 22.13
CA ARG A 155 -40.77 -21.44 23.43
C ARG A 155 -40.69 -22.96 23.25
N GLY A 156 -39.75 -23.61 23.95
CA GLY A 156 -39.53 -25.05 23.89
C GLY A 156 -38.75 -25.57 22.68
N ALA A 157 -38.19 -24.68 21.84
CA ALA A 157 -37.44 -25.08 20.66
C ALA A 157 -36.15 -25.88 20.98
N PHE A 158 -35.56 -25.66 22.14
CA PHE A 158 -34.39 -26.39 22.66
C PHE A 158 -34.33 -26.26 24.18
N THR A 159 -33.48 -27.04 24.84
CA THR A 159 -33.29 -27.00 26.29
C THR A 159 -32.83 -25.61 26.76
N GLY A 160 -33.66 -24.94 27.55
CA GLY A 160 -33.42 -23.54 28.01
C GLY A 160 -34.13 -22.46 27.19
N ALA A 161 -34.94 -22.84 26.18
CA ALA A 161 -35.80 -21.89 25.43
C ALA A 161 -37.12 -21.65 26.18
N ASP A 162 -37.07 -20.96 27.32
CA ASP A 162 -38.23 -20.73 28.18
C ASP A 162 -39.20 -19.66 27.61
N THR A 163 -38.71 -18.79 26.78
CA THR A 163 -39.47 -17.71 26.13
C THR A 163 -39.20 -17.67 24.64
N GLU A 164 -40.14 -17.10 23.89
CA GLU A 164 -39.95 -16.81 22.49
C GLU A 164 -38.99 -15.62 22.32
N LYS A 165 -38.11 -15.67 21.31
CA LYS A 165 -37.14 -14.61 21.02
C LYS A 165 -37.03 -14.33 19.53
N GLU A 166 -37.05 -13.04 19.18
CA GLU A 166 -36.85 -12.57 17.81
C GLU A 166 -35.41 -12.75 17.35
N GLY A 167 -35.24 -13.14 16.08
CA GLY A 167 -33.94 -13.28 15.46
C GLY A 167 -33.36 -11.98 14.88
N LEU A 168 -32.08 -12.03 14.57
CA LEU A 168 -31.38 -10.87 13.94
C LEU A 168 -31.92 -10.57 12.54
N VAL A 169 -32.40 -11.59 11.81
CA VAL A 169 -33.06 -11.42 10.50
C VAL A 169 -34.30 -10.53 10.62
N GLU A 170 -35.08 -10.71 11.69
CA GLU A 170 -36.27 -9.89 11.96
C GLU A 170 -35.88 -8.45 12.33
N LYS A 171 -34.89 -8.31 13.21
CA LYS A 171 -34.35 -7.00 13.64
C LYS A 171 -33.70 -6.20 12.53
N ALA A 172 -33.13 -6.88 11.53
CA ALA A 172 -32.50 -6.27 10.37
C ALA A 172 -33.48 -5.91 9.23
N ASN A 173 -34.78 -6.14 9.42
CA ASN A 173 -35.76 -5.92 8.37
C ASN A 173 -35.74 -4.48 7.86
N GLY A 174 -35.71 -4.31 6.55
CA GLY A 174 -35.57 -3.02 5.85
C GLY A 174 -34.17 -2.40 5.91
N GLY A 175 -33.17 -3.14 6.37
CA GLY A 175 -31.79 -2.70 6.52
C GLY A 175 -30.75 -3.73 6.10
N MET A 176 -29.64 -3.78 6.83
CA MET A 176 -28.50 -4.65 6.57
C MET A 176 -28.21 -5.57 7.76
N LEU A 177 -27.97 -6.86 7.47
CA LEU A 177 -27.40 -7.82 8.41
C LEU A 177 -25.96 -8.12 7.97
N PHE A 178 -25.00 -7.76 8.81
CA PHE A 178 -23.60 -8.09 8.61
C PHE A 178 -23.22 -9.27 9.51
N LEU A 179 -22.79 -10.36 8.88
CA LEU A 179 -22.36 -11.60 9.54
C LEU A 179 -20.84 -11.73 9.39
N ASP A 180 -20.11 -11.44 10.46
CA ASP A 180 -18.65 -11.65 10.48
C ASP A 180 -18.34 -13.13 10.78
N GLU A 181 -17.22 -13.62 10.21
CA GLU A 181 -16.78 -15.02 10.30
C GLU A 181 -17.90 -16.01 9.93
N ILE A 182 -18.59 -15.73 8.80
CA ILE A 182 -19.77 -16.48 8.35
C ILE A 182 -19.50 -17.98 8.13
N HIS A 183 -18.23 -18.38 7.89
CA HIS A 183 -17.81 -19.78 7.79
C HIS A 183 -18.00 -20.56 9.09
N ARG A 184 -18.23 -19.88 10.23
CA ARG A 184 -18.57 -20.51 11.51
C ARG A 184 -20.02 -20.92 11.61
N LEU A 185 -20.88 -20.55 10.63
CA LEU A 185 -22.24 -21.06 10.55
C LEU A 185 -22.23 -22.56 10.31
N PRO A 186 -22.96 -23.33 11.13
CA PRO A 186 -23.10 -24.76 10.89
C PRO A 186 -23.87 -25.02 9.59
N PRO A 187 -23.74 -26.22 8.98
CA PRO A 187 -24.39 -26.54 7.70
C PRO A 187 -25.89 -26.24 7.69
N GLU A 188 -26.62 -26.58 8.75
CA GLU A 188 -28.05 -26.27 8.90
C GLU A 188 -28.33 -24.75 8.86
N GLY A 189 -27.50 -23.96 9.53
CA GLY A 189 -27.59 -22.49 9.52
C GLY A 189 -27.30 -21.90 8.15
N GLN A 190 -26.34 -22.47 7.41
CA GLN A 190 -26.05 -22.10 6.03
C GLN A 190 -27.24 -22.41 5.10
N GLU A 191 -27.87 -23.56 5.23
CA GLU A 191 -29.07 -23.94 4.47
C GLU A 191 -30.26 -23.01 4.76
N MET A 192 -30.49 -22.68 6.04
CA MET A 192 -31.55 -21.76 6.43
C MET A 192 -31.30 -20.36 5.87
N MET A 193 -30.06 -19.87 5.95
CA MET A 193 -29.66 -18.56 5.41
C MET A 193 -29.78 -18.52 3.88
N PHE A 194 -29.36 -19.58 3.22
CA PHE A 194 -29.51 -19.76 1.79
C PHE A 194 -30.98 -19.64 1.35
N TYR A 195 -31.88 -20.38 2.00
CA TYR A 195 -33.30 -20.31 1.68
C TYR A 195 -33.88 -18.91 1.91
N PHE A 196 -33.48 -18.29 3.02
CA PHE A 196 -33.86 -16.90 3.31
C PHE A 196 -33.39 -15.91 2.25
N MET A 197 -32.17 -16.03 1.78
CA MET A 197 -31.62 -15.16 0.71
C MET A 197 -32.39 -15.28 -0.60
N ASP A 198 -32.87 -16.48 -0.93
CA ASP A 198 -33.61 -16.74 -2.16
C ASP A 198 -35.07 -16.25 -2.10
N THR A 199 -35.74 -16.45 -0.95
CA THR A 199 -37.18 -16.29 -0.86
C THR A 199 -37.63 -15.10 0.00
N GLY A 200 -36.73 -14.53 0.80
CA GLY A 200 -37.05 -13.55 1.84
C GLY A 200 -37.93 -14.13 2.98
N THR A 201 -38.10 -15.47 3.03
CA THR A 201 -38.91 -16.13 4.02
C THR A 201 -38.06 -17.02 4.94
N TYR A 202 -38.46 -17.12 6.21
CA TYR A 202 -37.76 -17.93 7.19
C TYR A 202 -38.74 -18.45 8.24
N ASN A 203 -38.26 -19.35 9.10
CA ASN A 203 -38.95 -19.80 10.29
C ASN A 203 -38.03 -19.66 11.52
N ARG A 204 -38.60 -19.44 12.68
CA ARG A 204 -37.85 -19.53 13.94
C ARG A 204 -37.59 -21.00 14.28
N LEU A 205 -36.56 -21.28 15.08
CA LEU A 205 -36.32 -22.61 15.57
C LEU A 205 -37.56 -23.13 16.32
N GLY A 206 -37.97 -24.37 16.01
CA GLY A 206 -39.17 -24.99 16.54
C GLY A 206 -40.44 -24.72 15.72
N GLU A 207 -40.46 -23.79 14.78
CA GLU A 207 -41.57 -23.61 13.83
C GLU A 207 -41.45 -24.59 12.66
N THR A 208 -42.56 -25.23 12.30
CA THR A 208 -42.65 -26.18 11.18
C THR A 208 -42.95 -25.49 9.84
N GLU A 209 -43.55 -24.30 9.86
CA GLU A 209 -43.96 -23.58 8.68
C GLU A 209 -43.19 -22.27 8.48
N ARG A 210 -42.76 -22.00 7.25
CA ARG A 210 -42.06 -20.79 6.87
C ARG A 210 -43.04 -19.67 6.56
N LYS A 211 -43.56 -19.01 7.60
CA LYS A 211 -44.56 -17.93 7.48
C LYS A 211 -43.98 -16.53 7.61
N ARG A 212 -42.77 -16.41 8.14
CA ARG A 212 -42.15 -15.09 8.40
C ARG A 212 -41.47 -14.55 7.16
N LYS A 213 -41.59 -13.25 6.92
CA LYS A 213 -40.97 -12.56 5.82
C LYS A 213 -40.13 -11.39 6.33
N SER A 214 -38.97 -11.22 5.78
CA SER A 214 -38.10 -10.07 6.06
C SER A 214 -37.34 -9.65 4.81
N ASN A 215 -37.14 -8.35 4.63
CA ASN A 215 -36.35 -7.82 3.52
C ASN A 215 -35.02 -7.30 4.08
N VAL A 216 -33.97 -8.07 3.96
CA VAL A 216 -32.66 -7.79 4.55
C VAL A 216 -31.58 -7.87 3.49
N PHE A 217 -30.72 -6.86 3.43
CA PHE A 217 -29.51 -6.93 2.65
C PHE A 217 -28.42 -7.63 3.47
N ILE A 218 -28.02 -8.83 3.06
CA ILE A 218 -27.04 -9.65 3.77
C ILE A 218 -25.64 -9.36 3.23
N VAL A 219 -24.72 -9.09 4.15
CA VAL A 219 -23.29 -8.99 3.89
C VAL A 219 -22.58 -9.97 4.83
N GLY A 220 -21.96 -11.00 4.26
CA GLY A 220 -21.11 -11.93 5.00
C GLY A 220 -19.65 -11.51 4.92
N ALA A 221 -18.85 -11.87 5.94
CA ALA A 221 -17.40 -11.74 5.89
C ALA A 221 -16.72 -13.03 6.35
N THR A 222 -15.59 -13.36 5.73
CA THR A 222 -14.80 -14.55 6.09
C THR A 222 -13.31 -14.29 5.91
N THR A 223 -12.50 -14.96 6.73
CA THR A 223 -11.05 -15.04 6.58
C THR A 223 -10.59 -16.27 5.80
N GLU A 224 -11.48 -17.25 5.66
CA GLU A 224 -11.21 -18.53 5.05
C GLU A 224 -11.62 -18.56 3.57
N ASP A 225 -11.09 -19.52 2.83
CA ASP A 225 -11.51 -19.78 1.46
C ASP A 225 -12.97 -20.30 1.44
N PRO A 226 -13.91 -19.59 0.79
CA PRO A 226 -15.30 -19.99 0.76
C PRO A 226 -15.54 -21.37 0.15
N ASP A 227 -14.76 -21.76 -0.86
CA ASP A 227 -14.93 -23.03 -1.56
C ASP A 227 -14.57 -24.24 -0.68
N SER A 228 -13.76 -24.04 0.36
CA SER A 228 -13.34 -25.08 1.29
C SER A 228 -14.16 -25.13 2.57
N THR A 229 -14.78 -24.02 2.98
CA THR A 229 -15.41 -23.89 4.31
C THR A 229 -16.91 -23.69 4.30
N LEU A 230 -17.45 -23.21 3.18
CA LEU A 230 -18.89 -23.01 3.01
C LEU A 230 -19.49 -24.07 2.08
N LEU A 231 -20.78 -24.35 2.26
CA LEU A 231 -21.49 -25.22 1.33
C LEU A 231 -21.47 -24.63 -0.08
N ASN A 232 -21.17 -25.43 -1.08
CA ASN A 232 -21.18 -25.01 -2.49
C ASN A 232 -22.55 -24.43 -2.92
N THR A 233 -23.64 -24.93 -2.34
CA THR A 233 -25.00 -24.42 -2.53
C THR A 233 -25.17 -23.01 -1.99
N PHE A 234 -24.50 -22.69 -0.87
CA PHE A 234 -24.51 -21.38 -0.24
C PHE A 234 -23.66 -20.37 -1.02
N VAL A 235 -22.43 -20.72 -1.42
CA VAL A 235 -21.54 -19.84 -2.18
C VAL A 235 -22.14 -19.42 -3.53
N ARG A 236 -22.79 -20.37 -4.23
CA ARG A 236 -23.43 -20.10 -5.53
C ARG A 236 -24.58 -19.10 -5.48
N ARG A 237 -25.14 -18.83 -4.30
CA ARG A 237 -26.25 -17.88 -4.08
C ARG A 237 -25.80 -16.50 -3.65
N ILE A 238 -24.50 -16.34 -3.40
CA ILE A 238 -23.92 -15.02 -3.15
C ILE A 238 -23.33 -14.49 -4.46
N PRO A 239 -24.08 -13.62 -5.17
CA PRO A 239 -23.70 -13.22 -6.52
C PRO A 239 -22.47 -12.31 -6.56
N ILE A 240 -22.14 -11.65 -5.47
CA ILE A 240 -21.00 -10.74 -5.37
C ILE A 240 -20.03 -11.20 -4.29
N ILE A 241 -18.80 -11.45 -4.71
CA ILE A 241 -17.69 -11.77 -3.82
C ILE A 241 -16.66 -10.63 -3.96
N ILE A 242 -16.37 -9.97 -2.84
CA ILE A 242 -15.42 -8.85 -2.76
C ILE A 242 -14.19 -9.31 -1.99
N SER A 243 -13.08 -9.46 -2.68
CA SER A 243 -11.80 -9.80 -2.05
C SER A 243 -11.04 -8.53 -1.66
N ILE A 244 -10.87 -8.31 -0.35
CA ILE A 244 -10.08 -7.19 0.16
C ILE A 244 -8.62 -7.63 0.27
N PRO A 245 -7.70 -6.97 -0.47
CA PRO A 245 -6.29 -7.32 -0.45
C PRO A 245 -5.68 -7.06 0.94
N SER A 246 -4.66 -7.85 1.28
CA SER A 246 -3.82 -7.61 2.45
C SER A 246 -3.17 -6.24 2.37
N LEU A 247 -2.71 -5.71 3.51
CA LEU A 247 -2.11 -4.38 3.53
C LEU A 247 -0.82 -4.33 2.68
N ASN A 248 -0.06 -5.43 2.63
CA ASN A 248 1.17 -5.52 1.85
C ASN A 248 0.93 -5.57 0.33
N GLU A 249 -0.25 -6.01 -0.11
CA GLU A 249 -0.64 -6.02 -1.53
C GLU A 249 -1.18 -4.66 -1.99
N ARG A 250 -1.44 -3.73 -1.06
CA ARG A 250 -1.91 -2.39 -1.41
C ARG A 250 -0.75 -1.50 -1.84
N PRO A 251 -1.00 -0.51 -2.72
CA PRO A 251 0.02 0.49 -3.11
C PRO A 251 0.69 1.14 -1.90
N ALA A 252 1.95 1.53 -2.04
CA ALA A 252 2.72 2.19 -0.99
C ALA A 252 2.02 3.46 -0.47
N GLU A 253 1.39 4.22 -1.35
CA GLU A 253 0.59 5.40 -1.00
C GLU A 253 -0.51 5.06 0.03
N ASP A 254 -1.26 3.98 -0.18
CA ASP A 254 -2.34 3.57 0.71
C ASP A 254 -1.81 3.16 2.09
N ARG A 255 -0.68 2.45 2.12
CA ARG A 255 -0.02 2.00 3.35
C ARG A 255 0.48 3.18 4.18
N ILE A 256 1.07 4.16 3.53
CA ILE A 256 1.57 5.38 4.19
C ILE A 256 0.41 6.24 4.67
N ASN A 257 -0.64 6.41 3.86
CA ASN A 257 -1.83 7.15 4.26
C ASN A 257 -2.55 6.48 5.44
N MET A 258 -2.57 5.14 5.50
CA MET A 258 -3.09 4.40 6.64
C MET A 258 -2.24 4.62 7.90
N LEU A 259 -0.92 4.59 7.78
CA LEU A 259 -0.02 4.89 8.89
C LEU A 259 -0.22 6.32 9.40
N LYS A 260 -0.27 7.31 8.50
CA LYS A 260 -0.54 8.72 8.84
C LYS A 260 -1.87 8.89 9.57
N TYR A 261 -2.91 8.22 9.08
CA TYR A 261 -4.25 8.25 9.71
C TYR A 261 -4.22 7.66 11.13
N LEU A 262 -3.55 6.54 11.32
CA LEU A 262 -3.45 5.91 12.64
C LEU A 262 -2.62 6.75 13.61
N LEU A 263 -1.52 7.36 13.16
CA LEU A 263 -0.72 8.31 13.95
C LEU A 263 -1.53 9.55 14.32
N ALA A 264 -2.36 10.08 13.40
CA ALA A 264 -3.23 11.23 13.68
C ALA A 264 -4.26 10.91 14.79
N ASN A 265 -4.82 9.70 14.77
CA ASN A 265 -5.71 9.25 15.82
C ASN A 265 -5.01 9.15 17.19
N GLU A 266 -3.76 8.68 17.23
CA GLU A 266 -2.99 8.65 18.47
C GLU A 266 -2.56 10.06 18.91
N ALA A 267 -2.17 10.96 18.00
CA ALA A 267 -1.88 12.35 18.31
C ALA A 267 -3.10 13.05 18.94
N HIS A 268 -4.29 12.84 18.37
CA HIS A 268 -5.54 13.34 18.93
C HIS A 268 -5.83 12.78 20.34
N ARG A 269 -5.60 11.47 20.55
CA ARG A 269 -5.80 10.80 21.82
C ARG A 269 -4.85 11.29 22.92
N ILE A 270 -3.57 11.52 22.55
CA ILE A 270 -2.52 11.99 23.46
C ILE A 270 -2.63 13.52 23.66
N ASN A 271 -3.30 14.22 22.75
CA ASN A 271 -3.39 15.68 22.65
C ASN A 271 -2.02 16.36 22.52
N LYS A 272 -1.07 15.70 21.82
CA LYS A 272 0.27 16.22 21.50
C LYS A 272 0.62 15.90 20.05
N PRO A 273 1.41 16.74 19.36
CA PRO A 273 1.97 16.40 18.06
C PRO A 273 2.88 15.16 18.17
N ILE A 274 2.88 14.33 17.13
CA ILE A 274 3.76 13.19 17.00
C ILE A 274 4.68 13.42 15.80
N LYS A 275 5.99 13.30 16.03
CA LYS A 275 7.04 13.39 15.03
C LYS A 275 7.73 12.05 14.90
N ILE A 276 7.74 11.49 13.70
CA ILE A 276 8.30 10.16 13.43
C ILE A 276 9.32 10.22 12.30
N GLU A 277 10.48 9.60 12.50
CA GLU A 277 11.55 9.51 11.50
C GLU A 277 11.19 8.55 10.36
N SER A 278 11.73 8.81 9.16
CA SER A 278 11.53 8.00 7.96
C SER A 278 11.85 6.52 8.16
N ASP A 279 12.93 6.21 8.87
CA ASP A 279 13.34 4.82 9.12
C ASP A 279 12.41 4.11 10.09
N ALA A 280 11.88 4.82 11.07
CA ALA A 280 10.84 4.29 11.95
C ALA A 280 9.55 3.99 11.16
N VAL A 281 9.16 4.84 10.23
CA VAL A 281 8.02 4.59 9.32
C VAL A 281 8.26 3.34 8.47
N LYS A 282 9.43 3.21 7.85
CA LYS A 282 9.80 2.04 7.05
C LYS A 282 9.82 0.76 7.89
N ALA A 283 10.35 0.83 9.11
CA ALA A 283 10.34 -0.30 10.05
C ALA A 283 8.93 -0.74 10.40
N ILE A 284 8.02 0.19 10.71
CA ILE A 284 6.62 -0.12 10.99
C ILE A 284 5.97 -0.81 9.79
N ILE A 285 6.10 -0.23 8.59
CA ILE A 285 5.50 -0.80 7.37
C ILE A 285 6.07 -2.19 7.08
N GLY A 286 7.37 -2.38 7.21
CA GLY A 286 8.03 -3.65 6.95
C GLY A 286 7.78 -4.72 8.02
N SER A 287 7.39 -4.34 9.24
CA SER A 287 7.04 -5.27 10.33
C SER A 287 5.65 -5.89 10.19
N ILE A 288 4.83 -5.39 9.27
CA ILE A 288 3.46 -5.87 9.09
C ILE A 288 3.48 -7.20 8.35
N SER A 289 2.79 -8.17 8.92
CA SER A 289 2.61 -9.49 8.36
C SER A 289 1.11 -9.83 8.25
N TYR A 290 0.70 -10.98 8.74
CA TYR A 290 -0.67 -11.47 8.67
C TYR A 290 -1.71 -10.62 9.44
N GLY A 291 -1.29 -9.81 10.42
CA GLY A 291 -2.20 -8.98 11.23
C GLY A 291 -2.67 -7.69 10.54
N ASN A 292 -2.11 -7.32 9.39
CA ASN A 292 -2.54 -6.23 8.52
C ASN A 292 -2.69 -4.87 9.27
N ILE A 293 -3.82 -4.16 9.06
CA ILE A 293 -4.09 -2.86 9.69
C ILE A 293 -4.23 -2.99 11.22
N GLY A 294 -4.75 -4.13 11.71
CA GLY A 294 -4.83 -4.40 13.14
C GLY A 294 -3.45 -4.42 13.80
N GLN A 295 -2.49 -5.11 13.20
CA GLN A 295 -1.11 -5.15 13.65
C GLN A 295 -0.45 -3.77 13.55
N MET A 296 -0.62 -3.05 12.43
CA MET A 296 -0.11 -1.69 12.29
C MET A 296 -0.63 -0.78 13.40
N LYS A 297 -1.91 -0.85 13.72
CA LYS A 297 -2.52 -0.07 14.80
C LYS A 297 -1.91 -0.40 16.16
N SER A 298 -1.75 -1.68 16.49
CA SER A 298 -1.15 -2.13 17.74
C SER A 298 0.31 -1.69 17.85
N ASN A 299 1.09 -1.81 16.76
CA ASN A 299 2.47 -1.35 16.70
C ASN A 299 2.57 0.17 16.94
N ILE A 300 1.72 0.95 16.27
CA ILE A 300 1.69 2.42 16.44
C ILE A 300 1.32 2.78 17.87
N GLN A 301 0.31 2.14 18.47
CA GLN A 301 -0.07 2.40 19.87
C GLN A 301 1.07 2.12 20.84
N LEU A 302 1.77 1.00 20.66
CA LEU A 302 2.93 0.64 21.50
C LEU A 302 4.06 1.67 21.39
N ILE A 303 4.37 2.09 20.16
CA ILE A 303 5.44 3.06 19.90
C ILE A 303 5.08 4.43 20.45
N CYS A 304 3.85 4.89 20.21
CA CYS A 304 3.37 6.16 20.74
C CYS A 304 3.34 6.17 22.28
N ALA A 305 2.97 5.06 22.92
CA ALA A 305 3.00 4.94 24.39
C ALA A 305 4.44 5.08 24.93
N ARG A 306 5.43 4.44 24.28
CA ARG A 306 6.85 4.58 24.65
C ARG A 306 7.37 5.99 24.42
N GLY A 307 7.08 6.58 23.25
CA GLY A 307 7.47 7.95 22.93
C GLY A 307 6.85 8.97 23.91
N PHE A 308 5.59 8.74 24.28
CA PHE A 308 4.91 9.58 25.28
C PHE A 308 5.61 9.52 26.66
N LEU A 309 5.99 8.34 27.14
CA LEU A 309 6.73 8.19 28.39
C LEU A 309 8.04 8.98 28.36
N ASN A 310 8.77 8.96 27.25
CA ASN A 310 10.01 9.70 27.07
C ASN A 310 9.77 11.23 26.98
N SER A 311 8.58 11.66 26.54
CA SER A 311 8.21 13.08 26.37
C SER A 311 7.51 13.70 27.58
N ILE A 312 7.38 12.98 28.70
CA ILE A 312 6.73 13.52 29.92
C ILE A 312 7.48 14.74 30.47
N GLN A 313 8.81 14.79 30.25
CA GLN A 313 9.65 15.92 30.68
C GLN A 313 9.76 17.04 29.63
N ASN A 314 9.35 16.78 28.38
CA ASN A 314 9.34 17.73 27.27
C ASN A 314 7.90 17.94 26.79
N ASP A 315 7.35 19.14 27.00
CA ASP A 315 5.91 19.38 26.75
C ASP A 315 5.51 19.58 25.29
N GLU A 316 6.44 19.69 24.33
CA GLU A 316 6.14 20.15 22.97
C GLU A 316 5.65 19.06 22.00
N CYS A 317 6.31 17.89 21.94
CA CYS A 317 5.91 16.82 21.00
C CYS A 317 6.37 15.44 21.45
N VAL A 318 5.75 14.39 20.91
CA VAL A 318 6.18 13.01 21.04
C VAL A 318 7.12 12.69 19.86
N GLU A 319 8.41 12.48 20.14
CA GLU A 319 9.38 12.10 19.13
C GLU A 319 9.56 10.58 19.08
N ILE A 320 9.50 10.03 17.87
CA ILE A 320 9.67 8.61 17.60
C ILE A 320 10.84 8.45 16.62
N ASP A 321 11.97 8.02 17.13
CA ASP A 321 13.16 7.66 16.36
C ASP A 321 13.24 6.14 16.17
N PHE A 322 14.08 5.70 15.23
CA PHE A 322 14.28 4.28 14.99
C PHE A 322 14.86 3.55 16.23
N LYS A 323 15.69 4.23 17.04
CA LYS A 323 16.36 3.61 18.21
C LYS A 323 15.37 3.26 19.32
N SER A 324 14.28 4.01 19.45
CA SER A 324 13.22 3.79 20.45
C SER A 324 12.26 2.65 20.12
N LEU A 325 12.30 2.14 18.87
CA LEU A 325 11.41 1.06 18.46
C LEU A 325 11.71 -0.27 19.16
N PRO A 326 10.69 -1.12 19.41
CA PRO A 326 10.88 -2.52 19.80
C PRO A 326 11.66 -3.33 18.75
N SER A 327 12.37 -4.37 19.17
CA SER A 327 13.21 -5.22 18.30
C SER A 327 12.41 -5.87 17.15
N ASP A 328 11.23 -6.38 17.46
CA ASP A 328 10.32 -6.99 16.49
C ASP A 328 9.87 -6.00 15.39
N ILE A 329 9.68 -4.72 15.74
CA ILE A 329 9.35 -3.68 14.76
C ILE A 329 10.61 -3.22 14.00
N LYS A 330 11.76 -3.11 14.67
CA LYS A 330 13.04 -2.80 14.01
C LYS A 330 13.40 -3.79 12.91
N SER A 331 13.14 -5.09 13.15
CA SER A 331 13.38 -6.14 12.16
C SER A 331 12.60 -5.93 10.85
N GLY A 332 11.49 -5.19 10.89
CA GLY A 332 10.72 -4.80 9.72
C GLY A 332 11.51 -3.96 8.72
N LEU A 333 12.45 -3.14 9.17
CA LEU A 333 13.32 -2.37 8.27
C LEU A 333 14.18 -3.31 7.40
N PHE A 334 14.67 -4.40 7.97
CA PHE A 334 15.48 -5.40 7.23
C PHE A 334 14.62 -6.21 6.25
N SER A 335 13.42 -6.60 6.69
CA SER A 335 12.47 -7.30 5.84
C SER A 335 12.06 -6.46 4.63
N LEU A 336 11.92 -5.15 4.82
CA LEU A 336 11.60 -4.22 3.74
C LEU A 336 12.82 -4.00 2.82
N ALA A 337 14.02 -3.89 3.37
CA ALA A 337 15.24 -3.67 2.61
C ALA A 337 15.57 -4.79 1.61
N ALA A 338 15.14 -6.01 1.91
CA ALA A 338 15.24 -7.14 0.97
C ALA A 338 14.37 -6.94 -0.30
N ARG A 339 13.39 -6.03 -0.26
CA ARG A 339 12.44 -5.71 -1.34
C ARG A 339 12.72 -4.33 -1.91
N ARG A 340 13.74 -4.24 -2.74
CA ARG A 340 14.32 -2.98 -3.23
C ARG A 340 13.31 -2.05 -3.90
N ASP A 341 12.47 -2.58 -4.78
CA ASP A 341 11.47 -1.81 -5.52
C ASP A 341 10.42 -1.20 -4.57
N GLU A 342 10.07 -1.93 -3.54
CA GLU A 342 9.11 -1.48 -2.53
C GLU A 342 9.69 -0.36 -1.64
N VAL A 343 10.97 -0.43 -1.29
CA VAL A 343 11.67 0.66 -0.58
C VAL A 343 11.69 1.94 -1.40
N GLU A 344 11.98 1.84 -2.70
CA GLU A 344 11.95 2.99 -3.61
C GLU A 344 10.54 3.59 -3.71
N GLU A 345 9.53 2.76 -3.83
CA GLU A 345 8.14 3.21 -3.92
C GLU A 345 7.68 3.92 -2.64
N ILE A 346 7.95 3.33 -1.47
CA ILE A 346 7.63 3.91 -0.17
C ILE A 346 8.34 5.24 0.05
N SER A 347 9.62 5.33 -0.34
CA SER A 347 10.44 6.53 -0.15
C SER A 347 9.94 7.75 -0.94
N LYS A 348 9.14 7.55 -2.01
CA LYS A 348 8.51 8.66 -2.76
C LYS A 348 7.45 9.42 -1.95
N TYR A 349 6.86 8.78 -0.95
CA TYR A 349 5.75 9.32 -0.16
C TYR A 349 6.14 9.70 1.27
N ILE A 350 7.43 9.53 1.64
CA ILE A 350 7.96 9.85 2.96
C ILE A 350 9.06 10.89 2.80
N ASP A 351 8.90 12.02 3.48
CA ASP A 351 9.97 12.98 3.70
C ASP A 351 10.92 12.46 4.79
N SER A 352 11.94 13.24 5.17
CA SER A 352 12.88 12.86 6.25
C SER A 352 12.17 12.52 7.57
N GLN A 353 11.02 13.13 7.81
CA GLN A 353 10.18 12.91 8.97
C GLN A 353 8.70 13.18 8.65
N ILE A 354 7.80 12.53 9.36
CA ILE A 354 6.36 12.80 9.32
C ILE A 354 5.95 13.46 10.63
N VAL A 355 5.25 14.60 10.54
CA VAL A 355 4.68 15.28 11.71
C VAL A 355 3.16 15.25 11.62
N VAL A 356 2.51 14.83 12.71
CA VAL A 356 1.06 14.70 12.81
C VAL A 356 0.58 15.50 14.03
N THR A 357 -0.43 16.33 13.86
CA THR A 357 -0.98 17.14 14.95
C THR A 357 -2.29 16.55 15.49
N PRO A 358 -2.74 16.93 16.72
CA PRO A 358 -4.03 16.52 17.26
C PRO A 358 -5.24 16.89 16.40
N GLU A 359 -5.13 17.96 15.59
CA GLU A 359 -6.20 18.46 14.71
C GLU A 359 -6.25 17.69 13.38
N GLY A 360 -5.43 16.70 13.21
CA GLY A 360 -5.29 15.87 12.01
C GLY A 360 -3.95 16.04 11.32
N TYR A 361 -3.74 15.26 10.23
CA TYR A 361 -2.55 15.37 9.42
C TYR A 361 -2.57 16.70 8.67
N LYS A 362 -1.91 17.71 9.25
CA LYS A 362 -1.42 18.86 8.49
C LYS A 362 0.01 18.54 8.09
N VAL A 363 0.30 18.65 6.80
CA VAL A 363 1.68 18.83 6.35
C VAL A 363 2.11 20.16 6.97
N LEU A 364 2.72 20.10 8.15
CA LEU A 364 3.61 21.17 8.54
C LEU A 364 4.77 21.05 7.54
N ILE A 365 4.62 21.77 6.44
CA ILE A 365 5.73 22.13 5.59
C ILE A 365 6.55 23.03 6.52
N ASP A 366 7.48 22.43 7.26
CA ASP A 366 8.60 23.22 7.76
C ASP A 366 9.16 23.90 6.53
N ASN A 367 9.12 25.23 6.51
CA ASN A 367 9.56 26.06 5.38
C ASN A 367 11.07 25.96 5.10
N ASP A 368 11.77 25.03 5.70
CA ASP A 368 13.11 24.60 5.34
C ASP A 368 13.07 23.40 4.36
N PHE A 369 12.47 23.64 3.20
CA PHE A 369 12.60 22.77 2.02
C PHE A 369 14.06 22.59 1.55
N TYR A 370 15.04 23.17 2.25
CA TYR A 370 16.38 23.39 1.75
C TYR A 370 17.50 22.94 2.70
N GLU A 371 17.22 22.42 3.88
CA GLU A 371 18.20 21.52 4.48
C GLU A 371 18.26 20.27 3.61
N PRO A 372 19.43 19.94 3.03
CA PRO A 372 19.57 18.66 2.37
C PRO A 372 19.13 17.62 3.40
N PRO A 373 18.19 16.69 3.04
CA PRO A 373 17.65 15.70 3.97
C PRO A 373 18.72 14.72 4.48
N PHE A 374 19.97 15.05 4.37
CA PHE A 374 21.12 14.21 4.51
C PHE A 374 22.06 14.68 5.59
N ASN A 375 21.80 14.23 6.75
CA ASN A 375 22.91 13.78 7.54
C ASN A 375 23.22 12.31 7.12
N LEU A 376 23.65 12.13 5.83
CA LEU A 376 24.14 10.85 5.31
C LEU A 376 25.11 10.19 6.30
N TYR A 377 25.90 10.97 6.97
CA TYR A 377 26.86 10.56 7.99
C TYR A 377 26.17 9.94 9.20
N LYS A 378 25.13 10.59 9.72
CA LYS A 378 24.38 10.09 10.87
C LYS A 378 23.61 8.83 10.50
N ILE A 379 23.05 8.77 9.28
CA ILE A 379 22.36 7.59 8.76
C ILE A 379 23.31 6.40 8.68
N ILE A 380 24.52 6.60 8.13
CA ILE A 380 25.52 5.52 8.00
C ILE A 380 26.04 5.07 9.36
N GLU A 381 26.41 5.99 10.24
CA GLU A 381 26.94 5.68 11.56
C GLU A 381 25.91 5.00 12.45
N ASP A 382 24.72 5.56 12.55
CA ASP A 382 23.63 5.02 13.37
C ASP A 382 23.18 3.65 12.86
N LYS A 383 23.07 3.49 11.53
CA LYS A 383 22.66 2.22 10.94
C LYS A 383 23.75 1.15 11.02
N ALA A 384 25.01 1.49 10.75
CA ALA A 384 26.11 0.53 10.88
C ALA A 384 26.26 0.03 12.32
N ALA A 385 26.12 0.91 13.31
CA ALA A 385 26.18 0.53 14.72
C ALA A 385 25.02 -0.41 15.10
N ILE A 386 23.79 -0.08 14.71
CA ILE A 386 22.60 -0.88 15.02
C ILE A 386 22.67 -2.25 14.34
N LEU A 387 23.06 -2.30 13.06
CA LEU A 387 23.17 -3.54 12.29
C LEU A 387 24.23 -4.48 12.87
N LYS A 388 25.30 -3.91 13.42
CA LYS A 388 26.36 -4.66 14.09
C LYS A 388 25.91 -5.20 15.44
N ASP A 389 25.15 -4.42 16.22
CA ASP A 389 24.57 -4.85 17.50
C ASP A 389 23.51 -5.95 17.33
N GLU A 390 22.81 -5.97 16.18
CA GLU A 390 21.84 -7.01 15.80
C GLU A 390 22.52 -8.28 15.26
N GLY A 391 23.87 -8.31 15.17
CA GLY A 391 24.64 -9.50 14.81
C GLY A 391 24.71 -9.79 13.31
N LEU A 392 24.43 -8.82 12.43
CA LEU A 392 24.62 -8.98 11.00
C LEU A 392 26.12 -8.97 10.65
N ASP A 393 26.47 -9.75 9.62
CA ASP A 393 27.81 -9.78 9.07
C ASP A 393 28.16 -8.49 8.31
N GLU A 394 29.45 -8.19 8.20
CA GLU A 394 29.93 -6.94 7.56
C GLU A 394 29.50 -6.81 6.09
N GLU A 395 29.31 -7.91 5.38
CA GLU A 395 28.89 -7.91 3.97
C GLU A 395 27.41 -7.53 3.82
N SER A 396 26.56 -8.04 4.69
CA SER A 396 25.14 -7.68 4.77
C SER A 396 24.95 -6.23 5.18
N ILE A 397 25.72 -5.75 6.16
CA ILE A 397 25.73 -4.34 6.59
C ILE A 397 26.13 -3.43 5.43
N LYS A 398 27.17 -3.79 4.67
CA LYS A 398 27.63 -3.04 3.50
C LYS A 398 26.57 -2.96 2.42
N LYS A 399 25.95 -4.09 2.06
CA LYS A 399 24.86 -4.15 1.07
C LYS A 399 23.68 -3.25 1.48
N PHE A 400 23.29 -3.33 2.75
CA PHE A 400 22.20 -2.54 3.28
C PHE A 400 22.49 -1.04 3.18
N ILE A 401 23.63 -0.58 3.70
CA ILE A 401 24.02 0.83 3.69
C ILE A 401 24.14 1.35 2.25
N THR A 402 24.77 0.59 1.36
CA THR A 402 24.90 0.99 -0.06
C THR A 402 23.53 1.13 -0.73
N THR A 403 22.61 0.20 -0.47
CA THR A 403 21.25 0.26 -1.02
C THR A 403 20.49 1.47 -0.49
N ASP A 404 20.56 1.73 0.80
CA ASP A 404 19.87 2.83 1.45
C ASP A 404 20.39 4.19 0.97
N ILE A 405 21.71 4.34 0.83
CA ILE A 405 22.34 5.54 0.26
C ILE A 405 21.85 5.77 -1.18
N ASN A 406 21.86 4.73 -2.01
CA ASN A 406 21.42 4.84 -3.41
C ASN A 406 19.94 5.23 -3.52
N VAL A 407 19.07 4.70 -2.67
CA VAL A 407 17.64 5.04 -2.63
C VAL A 407 17.45 6.50 -2.23
N HIS A 408 18.15 6.96 -1.20
CA HIS A 408 18.07 8.35 -0.76
C HIS A 408 18.59 9.32 -1.82
N ILE A 409 19.72 9.01 -2.43
CA ILE A 409 20.30 9.80 -3.52
C ILE A 409 19.36 9.83 -4.72
N LYS A 410 18.82 8.68 -5.15
CA LYS A 410 17.89 8.59 -6.28
C LYS A 410 16.56 9.34 -6.01
N GLY A 411 15.98 9.18 -4.83
CA GLY A 411 14.76 9.91 -4.44
C GLY A 411 14.97 11.43 -4.39
N PHE A 412 16.16 11.88 -4.02
CA PHE A 412 16.53 13.28 -4.10
C PHE A 412 16.62 13.77 -5.55
N TYR A 413 17.24 13.00 -6.44
CA TYR A 413 17.36 13.32 -7.87
C TYR A 413 16.03 13.36 -8.60
N ASP A 414 15.11 12.47 -8.28
CA ASP A 414 13.79 12.44 -8.92
C ASP A 414 12.95 13.70 -8.63
N LYS A 415 13.25 14.42 -7.56
CA LYS A 415 12.63 15.73 -7.26
C LYS A 415 13.11 16.85 -8.21
N PHE A 416 14.19 16.64 -8.98
CA PHE A 416 14.79 17.62 -9.91
C PHE A 416 14.63 17.26 -11.40
N LYS A 417 13.56 16.59 -11.78
CA LYS A 417 13.33 16.11 -13.17
C LYS A 417 13.03 17.21 -14.22
N ASP A 418 12.68 18.45 -13.82
CA ASP A 418 12.33 19.55 -14.75
C ASP A 418 13.52 20.46 -15.07
N ASN A 419 13.95 20.47 -16.33
CA ASN A 419 15.29 20.87 -16.78
C ASN A 419 15.67 22.38 -16.69
N ASP A 420 14.77 23.35 -16.79
CA ASP A 420 15.18 24.77 -16.87
C ASP A 420 15.04 25.59 -15.58
N LYS A 421 14.26 25.13 -14.64
CA LYS A 421 14.03 25.84 -13.36
C LYS A 421 14.95 25.41 -12.21
N ASN A 422 15.81 24.43 -12.46
CA ASN A 422 16.60 23.81 -11.38
C ASN A 422 17.83 24.61 -10.98
N ARG A 423 18.47 25.29 -11.92
CA ARG A 423 19.63 26.16 -11.62
C ARG A 423 19.24 27.34 -10.71
N GLU A 424 18.09 27.98 -10.96
CA GLU A 424 17.58 29.05 -10.10
C GLU A 424 17.19 28.55 -8.71
N LYS A 425 16.66 27.33 -8.61
CA LYS A 425 16.31 26.70 -7.33
C LYS A 425 17.55 26.39 -6.50
N ILE A 426 18.62 25.89 -7.13
CA ILE A 426 19.87 25.57 -6.43
C ILE A 426 20.62 26.81 -5.97
N LEU A 427 20.61 27.88 -6.75
CA LEU A 427 21.19 29.17 -6.36
C LEU A 427 20.48 29.83 -5.17
N LYS A 428 19.27 29.38 -4.81
CA LYS A 428 18.61 29.79 -3.57
C LYS A 428 19.12 29.06 -2.32
N ILE A 429 19.82 27.94 -2.51
CA ILE A 429 20.23 27.00 -1.44
C ILE A 429 21.74 27.00 -1.27
N VAL A 430 22.47 27.06 -2.38
CA VAL A 430 23.92 26.95 -2.45
C VAL A 430 24.46 28.28 -2.93
N ASP A 431 25.51 28.76 -2.26
CA ASP A 431 26.21 29.96 -2.68
C ASP A 431 26.75 29.79 -4.08
N LYS A 432 26.70 30.89 -4.85
CA LYS A 432 27.13 30.91 -6.25
C LYS A 432 28.59 30.44 -6.41
N ASP A 433 29.45 30.81 -5.48
CA ASP A 433 30.86 30.42 -5.49
C ASP A 433 31.08 28.94 -5.33
N ILE A 434 30.22 28.26 -4.52
CA ILE A 434 30.24 26.80 -4.33
C ILE A 434 29.77 26.10 -5.60
N LEU A 435 28.72 26.63 -6.26
CA LEU A 435 28.21 26.06 -7.51
C LEU A 435 29.25 26.15 -8.63
N GLU A 436 29.88 27.31 -8.82
CA GLU A 436 30.93 27.50 -9.80
C GLU A 436 32.16 26.61 -9.51
N PHE A 437 32.46 26.40 -8.24
CA PHE A 437 33.52 25.47 -7.84
C PHE A 437 33.15 24.03 -8.15
N ALA A 438 31.93 23.62 -7.88
CA ALA A 438 31.43 22.29 -8.23
C ALA A 438 31.43 22.04 -9.76
N GLU A 439 31.14 23.08 -10.58
CA GLU A 439 31.26 23.02 -12.04
C GLU A 439 32.71 22.73 -12.44
N SER A 440 33.69 23.37 -11.81
CA SER A 440 35.12 23.13 -12.08
C SER A 440 35.55 21.72 -11.71
N ILE A 441 35.03 21.17 -10.58
CA ILE A 441 35.27 19.80 -10.16
C ILE A 441 34.62 18.83 -11.16
N LYS A 442 33.40 19.08 -11.63
CA LYS A 442 32.72 18.25 -12.63
C LYS A 442 33.58 18.07 -13.88
N VAL A 443 34.14 19.17 -14.43
CA VAL A 443 35.03 19.15 -15.60
C VAL A 443 36.28 18.30 -15.35
N LEU A 444 36.88 18.41 -14.16
CA LEU A 444 38.05 17.60 -13.78
C LEU A 444 37.70 16.12 -13.69
N VAL A 445 36.59 15.78 -13.03
CA VAL A 445 36.12 14.41 -12.87
C VAL A 445 35.82 13.76 -14.22
N GLU A 446 35.12 14.46 -15.11
CA GLU A 446 34.83 14.00 -16.48
C GLU A 446 36.11 13.68 -17.27
N LYS A 447 37.10 14.52 -17.15
CA LYS A 447 38.40 14.30 -17.81
C LYS A 447 39.18 13.14 -17.21
N ARG A 448 39.15 12.94 -15.87
CA ARG A 448 39.93 11.90 -15.19
C ARG A 448 39.30 10.50 -15.31
N LEU A 449 37.97 10.45 -15.22
CA LEU A 449 37.26 9.17 -15.33
C LEU A 449 36.87 8.81 -16.77
N ASN A 450 37.09 9.74 -17.72
CA ASN A 450 36.66 9.60 -19.12
C ASN A 450 35.16 9.27 -19.25
N LYS A 451 34.34 9.92 -18.45
CA LYS A 451 32.89 9.76 -18.39
C LYS A 451 32.24 11.14 -18.37
N LYS A 452 31.05 11.28 -18.95
CA LYS A 452 30.23 12.49 -18.81
C LYS A 452 29.33 12.36 -17.59
N PHE A 453 29.15 13.43 -16.86
CA PHE A 453 28.25 13.50 -15.72
C PHE A 453 27.13 14.51 -16.00
N SER A 454 25.91 14.14 -15.64
CA SER A 454 24.73 14.97 -15.81
C SER A 454 24.75 16.19 -14.87
N ASP A 455 23.82 17.12 -15.07
CA ASP A 455 23.64 18.24 -14.15
C ASP A 455 23.16 17.78 -12.77
N ARG A 456 22.60 16.58 -12.66
CA ARG A 456 22.27 15.94 -11.39
C ARG A 456 23.50 15.75 -10.51
N PHE A 457 24.61 15.29 -11.10
CA PHE A 457 25.88 15.17 -10.39
C PHE A 457 26.38 16.52 -9.88
N LEU A 458 26.32 17.56 -10.73
CA LEU A 458 26.71 18.91 -10.36
C LEU A 458 25.93 19.40 -9.13
N TYR A 459 24.63 19.21 -9.14
CA TYR A 459 23.77 19.65 -8.06
C TYR A 459 24.00 18.87 -6.76
N ALA A 460 24.21 17.56 -6.85
CA ALA A 460 24.56 16.75 -5.68
C ALA A 460 25.90 17.13 -5.07
N LEU A 461 26.90 17.34 -5.92
CA LEU A 461 28.22 17.78 -5.49
C LEU A 461 28.15 19.15 -4.83
N SER A 462 27.41 20.10 -5.41
CA SER A 462 27.24 21.44 -4.85
C SER A 462 26.59 21.43 -3.47
N LEU A 463 25.55 20.63 -3.30
CA LEU A 463 24.87 20.46 -2.00
C LEU A 463 25.75 19.78 -0.97
N HIS A 464 26.51 18.76 -1.39
CA HIS A 464 27.47 18.07 -0.51
C HIS A 464 28.55 19.04 -0.02
N LEU A 465 29.14 19.83 -0.90
CA LEU A 465 30.14 20.83 -0.56
C LEU A 465 29.57 21.91 0.37
N SER A 466 28.37 22.42 0.09
CA SER A 466 27.69 23.39 0.96
C SER A 466 27.47 22.85 2.38
N ALA A 467 26.99 21.60 2.49
CA ALA A 467 26.81 20.94 3.78
C ALA A 467 28.14 20.69 4.51
N PHE A 468 29.19 20.35 3.78
CA PHE A 468 30.53 20.16 4.32
C PHE A 468 31.10 21.47 4.91
N PHE A 469 31.02 22.59 4.19
CA PHE A 469 31.50 23.89 4.67
C PHE A 469 30.74 24.38 5.91
N LYS A 470 29.43 24.26 5.94
CA LYS A 470 28.60 24.59 7.13
C LYS A 470 28.98 23.76 8.37
N ARG A 471 29.41 22.51 8.20
CA ARG A 471 29.88 21.67 9.31
C ARG A 471 31.21 22.11 9.86
N ILE A 472 32.15 22.50 9.01
CA ILE A 472 33.44 23.04 9.45
C ILE A 472 33.22 24.28 10.30
N GLU A 473 32.36 25.19 9.83
CA GLU A 473 32.01 26.42 10.56
C GLU A 473 31.37 26.13 11.92
N SER A 474 30.55 25.07 12.02
CA SER A 474 29.87 24.69 13.27
C SER A 474 30.71 23.84 14.22
N ASN A 475 31.96 23.52 13.89
CA ASN A 475 32.95 22.78 14.71
C ASN A 475 32.42 21.43 15.27
N ARG A 476 31.63 20.69 14.48
CA ARG A 476 31.07 19.38 14.89
C ARG A 476 31.98 18.25 14.42
N PRO A 477 32.66 17.51 15.35
CA PRO A 477 33.52 16.40 14.98
C PRO A 477 32.73 15.20 14.47
N LEU A 478 33.23 14.58 13.39
CA LEU A 478 32.71 13.31 12.89
C LEU A 478 33.31 12.16 13.71
N LYS A 479 32.46 11.24 14.18
CA LYS A 479 32.89 9.98 14.79
C LYS A 479 33.22 8.97 13.68
N TYR A 480 34.35 8.32 13.83
CA TYR A 480 34.97 7.46 12.82
C TYR A 480 34.38 6.03 12.83
N THR A 481 33.97 5.49 11.69
CA THR A 481 33.79 4.05 11.45
C THR A 481 34.70 3.59 10.31
N ASN A 482 35.28 2.40 10.47
CA ASN A 482 36.32 1.86 9.59
C ASN A 482 35.71 1.42 8.24
N ILE A 483 35.94 2.21 7.16
CA ILE A 483 35.39 1.96 5.80
C ILE A 483 36.54 1.61 4.83
N SER A 484 37.44 0.73 5.25
CA SER A 484 38.59 0.31 4.41
C SER A 484 38.19 -0.46 3.14
N SER A 485 36.96 -1.00 3.07
CA SER A 485 36.45 -1.74 1.91
C SER A 485 36.12 -0.83 0.72
N THR A 486 35.55 0.37 0.95
CA THR A 486 35.15 1.30 -0.13
C THR A 486 36.32 1.71 -1.03
N ILE A 487 37.51 1.84 -0.45
CA ILE A 487 38.74 2.19 -1.19
C ILE A 487 39.16 1.05 -2.12
N LYS A 488 39.02 -0.21 -1.68
CA LYS A 488 39.37 -1.39 -2.47
C LYS A 488 38.45 -1.59 -3.67
N ASP A 489 37.16 -1.28 -3.49
CA ASP A 489 36.14 -1.51 -4.49
C ASP A 489 36.13 -0.41 -5.58
N ASN A 490 36.57 0.82 -5.26
CA ASN A 490 36.51 1.98 -6.17
C ASN A 490 37.87 2.73 -6.27
N PRO A 491 38.95 2.06 -6.72
CA PRO A 491 40.29 2.63 -6.66
C PRO A 491 40.52 3.85 -7.59
N ARG A 492 39.80 3.91 -8.72
CA ARG A 492 39.87 5.03 -9.68
C ARG A 492 39.17 6.28 -9.13
N GLU A 493 37.96 6.10 -8.65
CA GLU A 493 37.14 7.14 -8.06
C GLU A 493 37.80 7.70 -6.79
N TYR A 494 38.40 6.82 -5.96
CA TYR A 494 39.15 7.23 -4.78
C TYR A 494 40.35 8.14 -5.13
N LYS A 495 41.10 7.79 -6.18
CA LYS A 495 42.22 8.62 -6.65
C LYS A 495 41.77 10.01 -7.08
N VAL A 496 40.66 10.09 -7.81
CA VAL A 496 40.06 11.38 -8.23
C VAL A 496 39.54 12.18 -7.03
N SER A 497 38.97 11.49 -6.02
CA SER A 497 38.51 12.13 -4.79
C SER A 497 39.66 12.73 -3.98
N LEU A 498 40.86 12.16 -4.03
CA LEU A 498 42.06 12.77 -3.45
C LEU A 498 42.50 14.04 -4.19
N GLU A 499 42.35 14.08 -5.53
CA GLU A 499 42.62 15.31 -6.29
C GLU A 499 41.57 16.39 -5.93
N ILE A 500 40.30 16.03 -5.78
CA ILE A 500 39.23 16.94 -5.32
C ILE A 500 39.55 17.50 -3.93
N LYS A 501 40.00 16.62 -3.00
CA LYS A 501 40.42 17.01 -1.66
C LYS A 501 41.46 18.13 -1.74
N SER A 502 42.53 17.93 -2.51
CA SER A 502 43.62 18.96 -2.66
C SER A 502 43.07 20.27 -3.20
N LEU A 503 42.16 20.25 -4.19
CA LEU A 503 41.54 21.46 -4.71
C LEU A 503 40.68 22.20 -3.67
N ILE A 504 39.98 21.48 -2.80
CA ILE A 504 39.19 22.07 -1.71
C ILE A 504 40.13 22.71 -0.69
N GLU A 505 41.20 22.00 -0.29
CA GLU A 505 42.19 22.46 0.68
C GLU A 505 42.92 23.72 0.18
N ASP A 506 43.31 23.74 -1.10
CA ASP A 506 44.01 24.87 -1.74
C ASP A 506 43.08 26.10 -1.86
N LYS A 507 41.82 25.92 -2.24
CA LYS A 507 40.92 27.06 -2.49
C LYS A 507 40.38 27.67 -1.18
N TYR A 508 40.04 26.84 -0.20
CA TYR A 508 39.34 27.30 1.02
C TYR A 508 40.25 27.34 2.26
N SER A 509 41.51 26.92 2.13
CA SER A 509 42.50 26.87 3.23
C SER A 509 41.99 26.06 4.46
N ILE A 510 41.32 24.96 4.21
CA ILE A 510 40.75 24.06 5.23
C ILE A 510 41.35 22.66 5.11
N VAL A 511 41.33 21.89 6.17
CA VAL A 511 41.76 20.49 6.16
C VAL A 511 40.53 19.60 5.88
N VAL A 512 40.57 18.83 4.78
CA VAL A 512 39.51 17.90 4.43
C VAL A 512 39.74 16.55 5.11
N PRO A 513 38.83 16.10 6.00
CA PRO A 513 38.97 14.81 6.69
C PRO A 513 38.97 13.63 5.71
N LYS A 514 39.66 12.54 6.06
CA LYS A 514 39.71 11.32 5.23
C LYS A 514 38.31 10.76 4.92
N ILE A 515 37.37 10.92 5.82
CA ILE A 515 35.99 10.47 5.67
C ILE A 515 35.31 11.19 4.50
N GLU A 516 35.56 12.47 4.28
CA GLU A 516 35.00 13.24 3.16
C GLU A 516 35.50 12.71 1.81
N VAL A 517 36.75 12.29 1.74
CA VAL A 517 37.31 11.65 0.55
C VAL A 517 36.57 10.37 0.22
N ILE A 518 36.20 9.60 1.23
CA ILE A 518 35.42 8.37 1.05
C ILE A 518 34.02 8.69 0.53
N TYR A 519 33.38 9.72 1.05
CA TYR A 519 32.07 10.16 0.56
C TYR A 519 32.10 10.69 -0.86
N LEU A 520 33.10 11.47 -1.21
CA LEU A 520 33.31 11.87 -2.60
C LEU A 520 33.51 10.66 -3.51
N THR A 521 34.23 9.64 -3.04
CA THR A 521 34.42 8.38 -3.77
C THR A 521 33.09 7.64 -3.98
N LEU A 522 32.26 7.54 -2.95
CA LEU A 522 30.93 6.96 -3.06
C LEU A 522 30.02 7.77 -3.99
N LEU A 523 30.06 9.09 -3.91
CA LEU A 523 29.32 9.97 -4.80
C LEU A 523 29.72 9.76 -6.27
N LEU A 524 31.01 9.64 -6.56
CA LEU A 524 31.53 9.39 -7.89
C LEU A 524 31.18 7.99 -8.43
N SER A 525 31.09 7.01 -7.56
CA SER A 525 30.76 5.62 -7.94
C SER A 525 29.25 5.38 -8.08
N SER A 526 28.42 6.09 -7.30
CA SER A 526 26.96 5.91 -7.29
C SER A 526 26.23 6.59 -8.43
N ILE A 527 26.82 7.66 -8.98
CA ILE A 527 26.25 8.40 -10.11
C ILE A 527 26.89 7.87 -11.40
N GLN A 528 26.60 6.66 -11.74
CA GLN A 528 26.73 6.22 -13.14
C GLN A 528 25.49 6.73 -13.87
N GLU A 529 25.69 7.50 -14.94
CA GLU A 529 24.60 7.76 -15.87
C GLU A 529 23.99 6.43 -16.29
N ASP A 530 22.66 6.38 -16.30
CA ASP A 530 21.88 5.46 -17.14
C ASP A 530 22.24 5.73 -18.62
N GLN A 531 23.49 5.43 -19.02
CA GLN A 531 23.88 5.17 -20.41
C GLN A 531 23.63 3.71 -20.79
N ASN A 532 22.88 3.02 -19.95
CA ASN A 532 22.15 1.90 -20.40
C ASN A 532 20.68 2.39 -20.57
N ASP A 533 20.32 2.77 -21.74
CA ASP A 533 19.27 2.06 -22.47
C ASP A 533 19.64 0.56 -22.41
N GLY A 534 19.67 0.06 -21.19
CA GLY A 534 19.86 -1.33 -20.88
C GLY A 534 18.62 -2.00 -21.44
N HIS A 535 18.76 -2.55 -22.64
CA HIS A 535 17.84 -3.53 -23.11
C HIS A 535 17.80 -4.60 -22.03
N VAL A 536 16.73 -4.60 -21.21
CA VAL A 536 16.49 -5.66 -20.24
C VAL A 536 16.23 -6.90 -21.09
N ALA A 537 17.24 -7.76 -21.22
CA ALA A 537 17.07 -9.05 -21.84
C ALA A 537 16.45 -9.98 -20.79
N ILE A 538 15.25 -10.45 -21.06
CA ILE A 538 14.57 -11.44 -20.22
C ILE A 538 14.88 -12.81 -20.80
N MET A 539 15.51 -13.68 -20.00
CA MET A 539 15.75 -15.07 -20.36
C MET A 539 14.77 -15.97 -19.62
N VAL A 540 13.97 -16.72 -20.35
CA VAL A 540 13.04 -17.70 -19.79
C VAL A 540 13.61 -19.10 -20.02
N ALA A 541 13.99 -19.77 -18.93
CA ALA A 541 14.44 -21.15 -18.96
C ALA A 541 13.38 -22.06 -18.30
N ALA A 542 12.96 -23.13 -18.99
CA ALA A 542 11.98 -24.06 -18.43
C ALA A 542 12.29 -25.50 -18.88
N HIS A 543 11.99 -26.46 -18.00
CA HIS A 543 12.04 -27.88 -18.36
C HIS A 543 10.91 -28.23 -19.34
N GLY A 544 11.26 -28.90 -20.44
CA GLY A 544 10.33 -29.34 -21.49
C GLY A 544 10.81 -28.97 -22.89
N GLY A 545 10.28 -29.63 -23.92
CA GLY A 545 10.73 -29.45 -25.31
C GLY A 545 10.30 -28.14 -25.99
N SER A 546 9.36 -27.36 -25.40
CA SER A 546 8.87 -26.10 -25.99
C SER A 546 8.21 -25.17 -24.95
N THR A 547 8.41 -25.41 -23.65
CA THR A 547 7.73 -24.68 -22.57
C THR A 547 8.22 -23.25 -22.47
N ALA A 548 9.57 -23.05 -22.48
CA ALA A 548 10.15 -21.71 -22.43
C ALA A 548 9.81 -20.92 -23.69
N THR A 549 9.87 -21.55 -24.86
CA THR A 549 9.49 -20.94 -26.13
C THR A 549 8.03 -20.48 -26.15
N SER A 550 7.12 -21.27 -25.59
CA SER A 550 5.70 -20.89 -25.48
C SER A 550 5.49 -19.72 -24.53
N MET A 551 6.19 -19.71 -23.40
CA MET A 551 6.15 -18.60 -22.42
C MET A 551 6.71 -17.30 -23.03
N VAL A 552 7.81 -17.36 -23.76
CA VAL A 552 8.40 -16.20 -24.45
C VAL A 552 7.46 -15.64 -25.51
N ASN A 553 6.78 -16.50 -26.28
CA ASN A 553 5.80 -16.05 -27.27
C ASN A 553 4.60 -15.31 -26.63
N VAL A 554 4.16 -15.74 -25.46
CA VAL A 554 3.13 -15.04 -24.68
C VAL A 554 3.68 -13.73 -24.10
N ALA A 555 4.89 -13.74 -23.56
CA ALA A 555 5.53 -12.56 -23.00
C ALA A 555 5.78 -11.47 -24.06
N LYS A 556 6.25 -11.82 -25.27
CA LYS A 556 6.39 -10.88 -26.40
C LYS A 556 5.07 -10.23 -26.81
N LYS A 557 3.96 -10.98 -26.76
CA LYS A 557 2.63 -10.43 -27.05
C LYS A 557 2.12 -9.44 -25.96
N LEU A 558 2.57 -9.62 -24.73
CA LEU A 558 2.14 -8.80 -23.59
C LEU A 558 3.02 -7.58 -23.36
N LEU A 559 4.33 -7.69 -23.59
CA LEU A 559 5.34 -6.69 -23.24
C LEU A 559 5.88 -5.91 -24.46
N GLY A 560 5.48 -6.26 -25.70
CA GLY A 560 5.97 -5.64 -26.92
C GLY A 560 7.39 -6.08 -27.31
N ASP A 561 8.12 -5.23 -28.06
CA ASP A 561 9.48 -5.51 -28.56
C ASP A 561 10.55 -5.46 -27.45
N CYS A 562 10.49 -6.38 -26.52
CA CYS A 562 11.54 -6.61 -25.54
C CYS A 562 12.50 -7.70 -26.05
N ALA A 563 13.79 -7.58 -25.72
CA ALA A 563 14.76 -8.63 -25.95
C ALA A 563 14.48 -9.82 -25.00
N ILE A 564 13.66 -10.77 -25.46
CA ILE A 564 13.30 -11.96 -24.69
C ILE A 564 13.79 -13.20 -25.45
N CYS A 565 14.60 -14.03 -24.81
CA CYS A 565 15.05 -15.32 -25.33
C CYS A 565 14.49 -16.50 -24.52
N ALA A 566 14.36 -17.65 -25.16
CA ALA A 566 13.86 -18.88 -24.58
C ALA A 566 14.92 -19.95 -24.53
N ILE A 567 15.04 -20.64 -23.40
CA ILE A 567 15.87 -21.85 -23.28
C ILE A 567 14.99 -23.01 -22.84
N ASP A 568 14.60 -23.84 -23.78
CA ASP A 568 13.91 -25.10 -23.49
C ASP A 568 14.96 -26.15 -23.06
N MET A 569 14.77 -26.69 -21.85
CA MET A 569 15.66 -27.68 -21.24
C MET A 569 15.03 -29.07 -21.30
N PRO A 570 15.47 -29.98 -22.16
CA PRO A 570 15.07 -31.39 -22.10
C PRO A 570 15.42 -32.01 -20.74
N LEU A 571 14.64 -33.00 -20.29
CA LEU A 571 14.79 -33.60 -18.96
C LEU A 571 16.13 -34.34 -18.74
N ASP A 572 16.85 -34.61 -19.80
CA ASP A 572 18.07 -35.44 -19.86
C ASP A 572 19.36 -34.62 -20.07
N VAL A 573 19.31 -33.30 -20.03
CA VAL A 573 20.47 -32.45 -20.33
C VAL A 573 21.24 -32.10 -19.05
N ASN A 574 22.59 -32.17 -19.16
CA ASN A 574 23.49 -31.79 -18.07
C ASN A 574 23.34 -30.27 -17.75
N PRO A 575 23.11 -29.88 -16.48
CA PRO A 575 22.97 -28.50 -16.07
C PRO A 575 24.10 -27.57 -16.52
N GLN A 576 25.33 -28.07 -16.61
CA GLN A 576 26.50 -27.30 -17.04
C GLN A 576 26.40 -26.87 -18.51
N SER A 577 25.88 -27.71 -19.39
CA SER A 577 25.69 -27.39 -20.81
C SER A 577 24.60 -26.34 -21.03
N VAL A 578 23.63 -26.26 -20.14
CA VAL A 578 22.59 -25.22 -20.14
C VAL A 578 23.18 -23.88 -19.69
N LEU A 579 24.02 -23.90 -18.66
CA LEU A 579 24.72 -22.71 -18.18
C LEU A 579 25.65 -22.11 -19.24
N ASP A 580 26.42 -22.97 -19.94
CA ASP A 580 27.30 -22.55 -21.02
C ASP A 580 26.54 -21.95 -22.22
N ARG A 581 25.31 -22.37 -22.44
CA ARG A 581 24.43 -21.82 -23.47
C ARG A 581 23.82 -20.48 -23.00
N MET A 582 23.45 -20.36 -21.72
CA MET A 582 22.98 -19.10 -21.12
C MET A 582 24.04 -17.99 -21.15
N ILE A 583 25.33 -18.36 -21.06
CA ILE A 583 26.45 -17.41 -21.13
C ILE A 583 26.74 -16.95 -22.58
N LYS A 584 26.41 -17.76 -23.57
CA LYS A 584 26.66 -17.49 -25.00
C LYS A 584 25.54 -16.67 -25.66
N GLU A 585 24.30 -16.80 -25.21
CA GLU A 585 23.16 -16.01 -25.66
C GLU A 585 22.98 -14.74 -24.80
#